data_fefb9f3fe3e00e3aeafdc9ed52856693
#
_entry.id   fefb9f3fe3e00e3aeafdc9ed52856693
#
_cell.length_a   1.000
_cell.length_b   1.000
_cell.length_c   1.000
_cell.angle_alpha   90.00
_cell.angle_beta   90.00
_cell.angle_gamma   90.00
#
_symmetry.space_group_name_H-M   'P 1'
#
loop_
_entity.id
_entity.type
_entity.pdbx_description
1 polymer ?
#
loop_
_entity_poly.entity_id
_entity_poly.type
_entity_poly.pdbx_seq_one_letter_code
_entity_poly.pdbx_strand_id
1 'polypeptide(L)'
;MKKRLLQLFIVPAIIFGIGSCSDKGGGGGGGGGDEANLAVTLNPPAGSTQPAAPQIDFPLTVSITSAMPPQGVTIDVKAAPDGSTTNFYTESKSTTAANTNFTITGTPTGVVCVVTVTVTSKTKATNTVTLSYRYTRKP
;
A
#
# COMPACT_ATOMS: atom_id res chain seq x y z
N MET A 1 39.01 65.47 18.96
CA MET A 1 39.78 64.45 18.22
C MET A 1 39.03 63.14 18.28
N LYS A 2 38.26 62.81 17.23
CA LYS A 2 37.44 61.59 17.20
C LYS A 2 38.07 60.64 16.23
N LYS A 3 38.65 59.59 16.72
CA LYS A 3 39.17 58.48 15.90
C LYS A 3 38.00 57.63 15.44
N ARG A 4 37.70 57.63 14.18
CA ARG A 4 36.73 56.74 13.55
C ARG A 4 37.40 55.40 13.30
N LEU A 5 36.97 54.37 13.99
CA LEU A 5 37.39 52.99 13.76
C LEU A 5 36.64 52.45 12.57
N LEU A 6 37.37 52.22 11.50
CA LEU A 6 36.82 51.59 10.29
C LEU A 6 36.75 50.08 10.51
N GLN A 7 35.57 49.57 10.69
CA GLN A 7 35.36 48.15 10.88
C GLN A 7 35.25 47.48 9.50
N LEU A 8 36.29 46.76 9.14
CA LEU A 8 36.36 46.02 7.93
C LEU A 8 35.57 44.70 8.12
N PHE A 9 34.39 44.60 7.52
CA PHE A 9 33.65 43.32 7.48
C PHE A 9 34.24 42.41 6.42
N ILE A 10 34.93 41.39 6.89
CA ILE A 10 35.36 40.28 6.04
C ILE A 10 34.17 39.32 5.97
N VAL A 11 33.53 39.24 4.80
CA VAL A 11 32.50 38.27 4.49
C VAL A 11 33.22 36.98 4.06
N PRO A 12 33.07 35.85 4.76
CA PRO A 12 33.55 34.59 4.26
C PRO A 12 32.59 34.11 3.13
N ALA A 13 33.12 34.00 1.95
CA ALA A 13 32.44 33.33 0.85
C ALA A 13 32.25 31.85 1.17
N ILE A 14 31.02 31.45 1.49
CA ILE A 14 30.69 30.05 1.61
C ILE A 14 30.53 29.50 0.19
N ILE A 15 31.54 28.75 -0.23
CA ILE A 15 31.47 27.96 -1.46
C ILE A 15 30.52 26.79 -1.16
N PHE A 16 29.29 26.89 -1.67
CA PHE A 16 28.41 25.73 -1.74
C PHE A 16 28.96 24.80 -2.81
N GLY A 17 29.66 23.78 -2.34
CA GLY A 17 29.96 22.62 -3.16
C GLY A 17 28.64 21.90 -3.47
N ILE A 18 28.15 22.05 -4.67
CA ILE A 18 27.13 21.17 -5.23
C ILE A 18 27.74 19.79 -5.42
N GLY A 19 27.67 19.00 -4.36
CA GLY A 19 27.93 17.58 -4.46
C GLY A 19 26.85 16.97 -5.31
N SER A 20 27.16 16.73 -6.56
CA SER A 20 26.38 15.86 -7.42
C SER A 20 26.47 14.45 -6.84
N CYS A 21 25.57 14.10 -5.99
CA CYS A 21 25.31 12.71 -5.63
C CYS A 21 24.51 12.07 -6.75
N SER A 22 25.20 11.56 -7.72
CA SER A 22 24.72 10.52 -8.59
C SER A 22 24.69 9.22 -7.77
N ASP A 23 23.66 9.03 -7.00
CA ASP A 23 23.44 7.79 -6.29
C ASP A 23 22.67 6.82 -7.18
N LYS A 24 23.41 5.94 -7.84
CA LYS A 24 22.93 4.69 -8.42
C LYS A 24 23.15 3.57 -7.41
N GLY A 25 22.47 3.66 -6.30
CA GLY A 25 22.58 2.61 -5.29
C GLY A 25 21.21 2.35 -4.72
N GLY A 26 20.54 1.31 -5.18
CA GLY A 26 19.42 0.74 -4.46
C GLY A 26 19.90 0.28 -3.10
N GLY A 27 19.82 1.10 -2.12
CA GLY A 27 20.15 0.74 -0.75
C GLY A 27 19.19 1.47 0.14
N GLY A 28 18.28 0.74 0.77
CA GLY A 28 17.37 1.30 1.73
C GLY A 28 18.13 2.06 2.81
N GLY A 29 18.16 3.32 2.70
CA GLY A 29 18.70 4.16 3.71
C GLY A 29 17.60 4.99 4.31
N GLY A 30 17.39 4.90 5.56
CA GLY A 30 16.43 5.59 6.33
C GLY A 30 16.26 7.08 6.06
N GLY A 31 15.11 7.58 6.37
CA GLY A 31 14.83 8.97 6.59
C GLY A 31 14.54 9.77 5.32
N GLY A 32 13.26 9.96 4.99
CA GLY A 32 12.78 10.95 4.05
C GLY A 32 13.00 10.64 2.57
N GLY A 33 13.42 9.43 2.22
CA GLY A 33 13.43 8.93 0.87
C GLY A 33 12.01 8.60 0.39
N ASP A 34 11.77 8.74 -0.89
CA ASP A 34 10.50 8.33 -1.49
C ASP A 34 10.32 6.82 -1.29
N GLU A 35 9.24 6.47 -0.59
CA GLU A 35 8.83 5.09 -0.43
C GLU A 35 8.45 4.52 -1.80
N ALA A 36 8.93 3.30 -2.09
CA ALA A 36 8.55 2.60 -3.31
C ALA A 36 7.02 2.43 -3.38
N ASN A 37 6.47 2.66 -4.56
CA ASN A 37 5.04 2.43 -4.76
C ASN A 37 4.69 0.97 -4.46
N LEU A 38 3.60 0.78 -3.73
CA LEU A 38 3.08 -0.56 -3.45
C LEU A 38 2.70 -1.29 -4.75
N ALA A 39 3.19 -2.50 -4.88
CA ALA A 39 2.74 -3.45 -5.89
C ALA A 39 2.14 -4.65 -5.17
N VAL A 40 0.92 -5.00 -5.53
CA VAL A 40 0.12 -6.00 -4.84
C VAL A 40 -0.48 -6.96 -5.88
N THR A 41 -0.46 -8.23 -5.56
CA THR A 41 -1.17 -9.28 -6.32
C THR A 41 -2.17 -9.99 -5.41
N LEU A 42 -3.21 -10.52 -6.00
CA LEU A 42 -4.24 -11.28 -5.30
C LEU A 42 -4.30 -12.72 -5.82
N ASN A 43 -4.70 -13.63 -4.96
CA ASN A 43 -5.15 -14.96 -5.35
C ASN A 43 -6.48 -15.23 -4.62
N PRO A 44 -7.62 -15.25 -5.34
CA PRO A 44 -7.81 -15.15 -6.80
C PRO A 44 -7.31 -13.84 -7.43
N PRO A 45 -6.91 -13.89 -8.73
CA PRO A 45 -6.32 -12.73 -9.39
C PRO A 45 -7.25 -11.52 -9.49
N ALA A 46 -6.69 -10.33 -9.34
CA ALA A 46 -7.42 -9.09 -9.53
C ALA A 46 -7.98 -9.00 -10.96
N GLY A 47 -9.18 -8.43 -11.09
CA GLY A 47 -9.89 -8.29 -12.35
C GLY A 47 -10.52 -9.59 -12.87
N SER A 48 -10.33 -10.71 -12.18
CA SER A 48 -10.91 -12.00 -12.58
C SER A 48 -12.35 -12.17 -12.09
N THR A 49 -13.07 -13.04 -12.77
CA THR A 49 -14.35 -13.60 -12.30
C THR A 49 -14.15 -15.09 -12.07
N GLN A 50 -14.27 -15.53 -10.84
CA GLN A 50 -14.07 -16.92 -10.47
C GLN A 50 -15.29 -17.76 -10.83
N PRO A 51 -15.10 -19.02 -11.22
CA PRO A 51 -16.21 -19.95 -11.40
C PRO A 51 -17.03 -20.08 -10.13
N ALA A 52 -18.35 -20.27 -10.30
CA ALA A 52 -19.22 -20.48 -9.15
C ALA A 52 -18.85 -21.78 -8.41
N ALA A 53 -18.67 -21.68 -7.10
CA ALA A 53 -18.22 -22.77 -6.25
C ALA A 53 -19.19 -23.03 -5.08
N PRO A 54 -19.35 -24.30 -4.66
CA PRO A 54 -20.30 -24.67 -3.59
C PRO A 54 -19.76 -24.39 -2.17
N GLN A 55 -18.52 -23.96 -2.03
CA GLN A 55 -17.88 -23.74 -0.74
C GLN A 55 -18.54 -22.59 0.04
N ILE A 56 -18.43 -22.64 1.35
CA ILE A 56 -18.98 -21.64 2.28
C ILE A 56 -17.96 -20.52 2.51
N ASP A 57 -16.69 -20.93 2.60
CA ASP A 57 -15.57 -20.04 2.88
C ASP A 57 -14.70 -19.87 1.64
N PHE A 58 -14.39 -18.63 1.31
CA PHE A 58 -13.59 -18.30 0.15
C PHE A 58 -12.23 -17.75 0.59
N PRO A 59 -11.14 -18.49 0.34
CA PRO A 59 -9.81 -18.04 0.70
C PRO A 59 -9.34 -16.92 -0.24
N LEU A 60 -8.64 -15.96 0.34
CA LEU A 60 -7.98 -14.87 -0.37
C LEU A 60 -6.56 -14.72 0.16
N THR A 61 -5.59 -14.72 -0.72
CA THR A 61 -4.21 -14.35 -0.38
C THR A 61 -3.87 -13.00 -1.01
N VAL A 62 -3.38 -12.08 -0.19
CA VAL A 62 -2.87 -10.78 -0.61
C VAL A 62 -1.35 -10.83 -0.53
N SER A 63 -0.67 -10.60 -1.67
CA SER A 63 0.79 -10.64 -1.76
C SER A 63 1.34 -9.27 -2.15
N ILE A 64 2.24 -8.73 -1.33
CA ILE A 64 2.94 -7.48 -1.61
C ILE A 64 4.24 -7.85 -2.31
N THR A 65 4.39 -7.43 -3.56
CA THR A 65 5.51 -7.77 -4.43
C THR A 65 6.55 -6.65 -4.53
N SER A 66 6.20 -5.45 -4.09
CA SER A 66 7.13 -4.33 -3.92
C SER A 66 7.93 -4.47 -2.62
N ALA A 67 8.88 -3.55 -2.43
CA ALA A 67 9.50 -3.38 -1.12
C ALA A 67 8.42 -3.08 -0.05
N MET A 68 8.55 -3.70 1.10
CA MET A 68 7.66 -3.49 2.24
C MET A 68 7.94 -2.12 2.86
N PRO A 69 6.91 -1.29 3.09
CA PRO A 69 7.08 -0.05 3.84
C PRO A 69 7.68 -0.29 5.22
N PRO A 70 8.51 0.63 5.75
CA PRO A 70 9.19 0.44 7.03
C PRO A 70 8.27 0.11 8.21
N GLN A 71 7.06 0.68 8.23
CA GLN A 71 6.05 0.41 9.28
C GLN A 71 5.02 -0.63 8.87
N GLY A 72 5.22 -1.27 7.72
CA GLY A 72 4.27 -2.22 7.18
C GLY A 72 3.09 -1.57 6.46
N VAL A 73 2.06 -2.37 6.26
CA VAL A 73 0.84 -1.97 5.56
C VAL A 73 -0.40 -2.30 6.38
N THR A 74 -1.50 -1.63 6.06
CA THR A 74 -2.84 -2.05 6.46
C THR A 74 -3.54 -2.60 5.22
N ILE A 75 -4.16 -3.77 5.37
CA ILE A 75 -4.93 -4.43 4.32
C ILE A 75 -6.39 -4.46 4.75
N ASP A 76 -7.23 -3.79 3.99
CA ASP A 76 -8.68 -3.77 4.19
C ASP A 76 -9.34 -4.61 3.12
N VAL A 77 -10.11 -5.62 3.53
CA VAL A 77 -10.86 -6.51 2.66
C VAL A 77 -12.34 -6.32 2.91
N LYS A 78 -13.09 -6.07 1.84
CA LYS A 78 -14.54 -5.92 1.87
C LYS A 78 -15.16 -6.80 0.80
N ALA A 79 -16.29 -7.44 1.10
CA ALA A 79 -17.07 -8.19 0.12
C ALA A 79 -18.54 -7.78 0.18
N ALA A 80 -19.12 -7.56 -1.00
CA ALA A 80 -20.52 -7.18 -1.18
C ALA A 80 -21.10 -7.87 -2.41
N PRO A 81 -22.42 -8.04 -2.49
CA PRO A 81 -23.07 -8.36 -3.76
C PRO A 81 -22.73 -7.32 -4.82
N ASP A 82 -22.53 -7.75 -6.06
CA ASP A 82 -22.17 -6.84 -7.16
C ASP A 82 -23.28 -5.78 -7.33
N GLY A 83 -22.87 -4.51 -7.37
CA GLY A 83 -23.79 -3.36 -7.40
C GLY A 83 -24.38 -2.93 -6.05
N SER A 84 -24.07 -3.64 -4.96
CA SER A 84 -24.51 -3.26 -3.61
C SER A 84 -23.45 -2.42 -2.88
N THR A 85 -23.91 -1.47 -2.07
CA THR A 85 -23.05 -0.70 -1.15
C THR A 85 -22.95 -1.34 0.24
N THR A 86 -23.73 -2.39 0.51
CA THR A 86 -23.75 -3.08 1.79
C THR A 86 -22.80 -4.28 1.76
N ASN A 87 -21.75 -4.23 2.58
CA ASN A 87 -20.81 -5.33 2.72
C ASN A 87 -21.36 -6.42 3.65
N PHE A 88 -21.25 -7.68 3.25
CA PHE A 88 -21.50 -8.83 4.15
C PHE A 88 -20.23 -9.31 4.84
N TYR A 89 -19.07 -8.86 4.37
CA TYR A 89 -17.77 -9.18 4.97
C TYR A 89 -16.90 -7.94 4.98
N THR A 90 -16.22 -7.72 6.11
CA THR A 90 -15.20 -6.66 6.26
C THR A 90 -14.15 -7.15 7.27
N GLU A 91 -12.89 -7.12 6.87
CA GLU A 91 -11.77 -7.43 7.75
C GLU A 91 -10.59 -6.52 7.44
N SER A 92 -9.90 -6.05 8.47
CA SER A 92 -8.69 -5.22 8.35
C SER A 92 -7.55 -5.87 9.12
N LYS A 93 -6.37 -5.97 8.49
CA LYS A 93 -5.14 -6.50 9.10
C LYS A 93 -3.98 -5.55 8.85
N SER A 94 -3.20 -5.29 9.90
CA SER A 94 -1.90 -4.62 9.77
C SER A 94 -0.80 -5.68 9.78
N THR A 95 0.14 -5.59 8.84
CA THR A 95 1.18 -6.60 8.67
C THR A 95 2.46 -6.02 8.10
N THR A 96 3.57 -6.67 8.38
CA THR A 96 4.87 -6.50 7.73
C THR A 96 5.24 -7.71 6.86
N ALA A 97 4.38 -8.72 6.81
CA ALA A 97 4.58 -9.91 6.00
C ALA A 97 4.20 -9.66 4.54
N ALA A 98 4.97 -10.24 3.62
CA ALA A 98 4.72 -10.13 2.19
C ALA A 98 3.40 -10.80 1.78
N ASN A 99 3.01 -11.88 2.46
CA ASN A 99 1.77 -12.61 2.17
C ASN A 99 0.85 -12.59 3.39
N THR A 100 -0.42 -12.28 3.17
CA THR A 100 -1.44 -12.27 4.20
C THR A 100 -2.70 -12.97 3.70
N ASN A 101 -3.21 -13.88 4.49
CA ASN A 101 -4.40 -14.68 4.14
C ASN A 101 -5.64 -14.15 4.84
N PHE A 102 -6.75 -14.18 4.10
CA PHE A 102 -8.09 -13.88 4.56
C PHE A 102 -9.03 -15.04 4.21
N THR A 103 -10.08 -15.18 4.97
CA THR A 103 -11.17 -16.14 4.68
C THR A 103 -12.48 -15.38 4.63
N ILE A 104 -13.04 -15.23 3.45
CA ILE A 104 -14.30 -14.49 3.25
C ILE A 104 -15.45 -15.40 3.60
N THR A 105 -16.25 -15.01 4.56
CA THR A 105 -17.39 -15.75 5.08
C THR A 105 -18.70 -15.00 4.84
N GLY A 106 -19.84 -15.65 5.06
CA GLY A 106 -21.15 -15.01 4.95
C GLY A 106 -21.61 -14.74 3.51
N THR A 107 -20.96 -15.34 2.52
CA THR A 107 -21.29 -15.13 1.11
C THR A 107 -22.71 -15.59 0.79
N PRO A 108 -23.58 -14.71 0.24
CA PRO A 108 -24.90 -15.10 -0.20
C PRO A 108 -24.82 -16.06 -1.39
N THR A 109 -25.75 -17.00 -1.47
CA THR A 109 -25.82 -17.99 -2.55
C THR A 109 -26.48 -17.42 -3.81
N GLY A 110 -26.00 -17.89 -4.98
CA GLY A 110 -26.62 -17.52 -6.25
C GLY A 110 -26.44 -16.08 -6.70
N VAL A 111 -25.58 -15.31 -6.02
CA VAL A 111 -25.32 -13.91 -6.31
C VAL A 111 -23.86 -13.70 -6.65
N VAL A 112 -23.58 -12.90 -7.68
CA VAL A 112 -22.22 -12.46 -7.96
C VAL A 112 -21.78 -11.49 -6.88
N CYS A 113 -20.64 -11.75 -6.28
CA CYS A 113 -20.06 -10.92 -5.25
C CYS A 113 -18.75 -10.30 -5.72
N VAL A 114 -18.46 -9.10 -5.24
CA VAL A 114 -17.22 -8.37 -5.48
C VAL A 114 -16.43 -8.32 -4.18
N VAL A 115 -15.17 -8.73 -4.25
CA VAL A 115 -14.20 -8.51 -3.18
C VAL A 115 -13.34 -7.31 -3.56
N THR A 116 -13.24 -6.35 -2.67
CA THR A 116 -12.38 -5.17 -2.81
C THR A 116 -11.30 -5.23 -1.74
N VAL A 117 -10.05 -5.16 -2.18
CA VAL A 117 -8.87 -5.16 -1.32
C VAL A 117 -8.16 -3.83 -1.46
N THR A 118 -7.98 -3.14 -0.34
CA THR A 118 -7.21 -1.88 -0.28
C THR A 118 -5.99 -2.10 0.61
N VAL A 119 -4.81 -1.89 0.05
CA VAL A 119 -3.53 -1.98 0.77
C VAL A 119 -2.96 -0.57 0.88
N THR A 120 -2.71 -0.14 2.10
CA THR A 120 -2.21 1.22 2.39
C THR A 120 -0.94 1.13 3.22
N SER A 121 0.10 1.86 2.81
CA SER A 121 1.31 2.01 3.61
C SER A 121 1.01 2.71 4.93
N LYS A 122 1.53 2.16 6.02
CA LYS A 122 1.46 2.81 7.34
C LYS A 122 2.47 3.95 7.47
N THR A 123 3.49 3.96 6.63
CA THR A 123 4.49 5.04 6.59
C THR A 123 4.00 6.24 5.78
N LYS A 124 3.34 5.96 4.64
CA LYS A 124 2.86 6.99 3.71
C LYS A 124 1.43 6.66 3.26
N ALA A 125 0.44 7.30 3.85
CA ALA A 125 -0.98 7.01 3.60
C ALA A 125 -1.43 7.24 2.14
N THR A 126 -0.71 8.06 1.37
CA THR A 126 -0.98 8.28 -0.05
C THR A 126 -0.49 7.13 -0.94
N ASN A 127 0.40 6.25 -0.42
CA ASN A 127 0.86 5.06 -1.10
C ASN A 127 -0.14 3.92 -0.83
N THR A 128 -1.15 3.85 -1.67
CA THR A 128 -2.27 2.91 -1.55
C THR A 128 -2.59 2.25 -2.89
N VAL A 129 -3.03 1.00 -2.83
CA VAL A 129 -3.45 0.20 -3.98
C VAL A 129 -4.80 -0.41 -3.69
N THR A 130 -5.74 -0.31 -4.62
CA THR A 130 -7.06 -0.95 -4.52
C THR A 130 -7.23 -1.92 -5.69
N LEU A 131 -7.54 -3.16 -5.37
CA LEU A 131 -7.77 -4.26 -6.31
C LEU A 131 -9.10 -4.94 -6.00
N SER A 132 -9.69 -5.57 -6.99
CA SER A 132 -10.94 -6.31 -6.82
C SER A 132 -11.02 -7.51 -7.75
N TYR A 133 -11.83 -8.49 -7.35
CA TYR A 133 -12.20 -9.62 -8.19
C TYR A 133 -13.66 -10.02 -7.89
N ARG A 134 -14.24 -10.86 -8.76
CA ARG A 134 -15.61 -11.36 -8.62
C ARG A 134 -15.63 -12.86 -8.40
N TYR A 135 -16.63 -13.31 -7.65
CA TYR A 135 -16.88 -14.71 -7.41
C TYR A 135 -18.36 -14.96 -7.12
N THR A 136 -18.78 -16.20 -7.16
CA THR A 136 -20.17 -16.60 -6.87
C THR A 136 -20.17 -17.86 -6.03
N ARG A 137 -21.01 -17.90 -4.99
CA ARG A 137 -21.31 -19.11 -4.25
C ARG A 137 -22.50 -19.82 -4.90
N LYS A 138 -22.36 -21.09 -5.21
CA LYS A 138 -23.49 -21.93 -5.70
C LYS A 138 -24.53 -22.10 -4.59
N PRO A 139 -25.83 -22.22 -4.97
CA PRO A 139 -26.88 -22.64 -4.06
C PRO A 139 -26.61 -24.00 -3.41
#